data_bbbb3fdfa02805b582f9f2668a5fabb2
#
_entry.id   bbbb3fdfa02805b582f9f2668a5fabb2
#
_cell.length_a   1.000
_cell.length_b   1.000
_cell.length_c   1.000
_cell.angle_alpha   90.00
_cell.angle_beta   90.00
_cell.angle_gamma   90.00
#
_symmetry.space_group_name_H-M   'P 1'
#
loop_
_entity.id
_entity.type
_entity.pdbx_description
1 polymer ?
#
loop_
_entity_poly.entity_id
_entity_poly.type
_entity_poly.pdbx_seq_one_letter_code
_entity_poly.pdbx_strand_id
1 'polypeptide(L)'
;MMSTLPAGSRFGAIPEHAVDTAERNVRDTLAVAIEHAAPHAALIVHDTRTDLNRALTEAYRRVVPDAEFIDFDSTTPEQVLAAFARLHAGDLVVLIQSTSFRLEAFRIRIELFKRGLKVIEHVHLSRMPGEQGLHYIASLAYDPAYYRGVGHALKARIDRAQHGVVDSGDGARLVFGSPFESAKLNIGDYSGMNNIGGQFPLGEVFTEARDLEAVNGRVRIFVFGDTNFLVNQPATPVTLIVEKGRVVGAENATPEFDNMLAIIRAHEGEVWLRELGFGMNRAFSRERMVDDIGTYERMCGIHLSLGAKHGVYAKPQFKRKDARYHVDVFAVTEAVYLDDERIYQDGAWRLDTTQKTG
;
A
#
# COMPACT_ATOMS: atom_id res chain seq x y z
N MET A 1 29.86 -22.72 -31.10
CA MET A 1 30.01 -21.92 -29.89
C MET A 1 28.82 -22.21 -28.99
N MET A 2 29.01 -23.02 -27.98
CA MET A 2 27.96 -23.27 -26.94
C MET A 2 27.87 -22.03 -26.07
N SER A 3 26.74 -21.33 -26.15
CA SER A 3 26.41 -20.24 -25.21
C SER A 3 26.25 -20.87 -23.83
N THR A 4 27.15 -20.60 -22.92
CA THR A 4 27.00 -20.92 -21.51
C THR A 4 25.88 -20.02 -20.97
N LEU A 5 24.71 -20.62 -20.70
CA LEU A 5 23.68 -19.97 -19.90
C LEU A 5 24.34 -19.49 -18.58
N PRO A 6 24.07 -18.28 -18.11
CA PRO A 6 24.58 -17.84 -16.82
C PRO A 6 24.06 -18.82 -15.75
N ALA A 7 24.95 -19.17 -14.81
CA ALA A 7 24.58 -20.00 -13.67
C ALA A 7 23.33 -19.41 -13.01
N GLY A 8 22.27 -20.21 -12.87
CA GLY A 8 21.01 -19.75 -12.31
C GLY A 8 21.24 -19.10 -10.93
N SER A 9 20.54 -18.01 -10.66
CA SER A 9 20.58 -17.36 -9.36
C SER A 9 20.17 -18.36 -8.27
N ARG A 10 20.84 -18.36 -7.12
CA ARG A 10 20.45 -19.13 -5.93
C ARG A 10 19.06 -18.73 -5.40
N PHE A 11 18.51 -17.62 -5.89
CA PHE A 11 17.18 -17.10 -5.59
C PHE A 11 16.19 -17.33 -6.75
N GLY A 12 16.43 -18.30 -7.61
CA GLY A 12 15.52 -18.67 -8.70
C GLY A 12 15.31 -17.53 -9.71
N ALA A 13 14.10 -17.01 -9.82
CA ALA A 13 13.75 -15.95 -10.74
C ALA A 13 14.30 -14.56 -10.31
N ILE A 14 14.79 -14.41 -9.08
CA ILE A 14 15.39 -13.15 -8.60
C ILE A 14 16.90 -13.18 -8.86
N PRO A 15 17.47 -12.34 -9.72
CA PRO A 15 18.90 -12.32 -10.00
C PRO A 15 19.69 -11.67 -8.85
N GLU A 16 20.97 -12.02 -8.70
CA GLU A 16 21.84 -11.52 -7.61
C GLU A 16 21.89 -9.99 -7.55
N HIS A 17 21.96 -9.29 -8.68
CA HIS A 17 21.96 -7.82 -8.69
C HIS A 17 20.67 -7.20 -8.13
N ALA A 18 19.54 -7.92 -8.18
CA ALA A 18 18.30 -7.48 -7.54
C ALA A 18 18.37 -7.68 -6.01
N VAL A 19 19.08 -8.71 -5.53
CA VAL A 19 19.36 -8.86 -4.10
C VAL A 19 20.26 -7.73 -3.61
N ASP A 20 21.28 -7.33 -4.38
CA ASP A 20 22.10 -6.17 -4.07
C ASP A 20 21.29 -4.86 -4.02
N THR A 21 20.28 -4.76 -4.88
CA THR A 21 19.32 -3.65 -4.86
C THR A 21 18.44 -3.70 -3.62
N ALA A 22 17.92 -4.87 -3.28
CA ALA A 22 17.14 -5.07 -2.05
C ALA A 22 17.96 -4.72 -0.80
N GLU A 23 19.24 -5.13 -0.75
CA GLU A 23 20.16 -4.78 0.34
C GLU A 23 20.28 -3.27 0.52
N ARG A 24 20.56 -2.52 -0.57
CA ARG A 24 20.63 -1.05 -0.50
C ARG A 24 19.32 -0.45 0.01
N ASN A 25 18.21 -0.84 -0.57
CA ASN A 25 16.88 -0.32 -0.22
C ASN A 25 16.50 -0.62 1.24
N VAL A 26 16.80 -1.83 1.72
CA VAL A 26 16.59 -2.21 3.12
C VAL A 26 17.48 -1.39 4.05
N ARG A 27 18.75 -1.20 3.69
CA ARG A 27 19.70 -0.37 4.46
C ARG A 27 19.19 1.05 4.63
N ASP A 28 18.76 1.69 3.52
CA ASP A 28 18.25 3.05 3.53
C ASP A 28 16.94 3.15 4.32
N THR A 29 16.05 2.18 4.15
CA THR A 29 14.79 2.11 4.91
C THR A 29 15.05 2.00 6.41
N LEU A 30 15.94 1.10 6.84
CA LEU A 30 16.27 0.91 8.26
C LEU A 30 16.92 2.15 8.85
N ALA A 31 17.85 2.76 8.12
CA ALA A 31 18.59 3.92 8.60
C ALA A 31 17.73 5.19 8.66
N VAL A 32 16.89 5.43 7.64
CA VAL A 32 16.26 6.74 7.44
C VAL A 32 14.76 6.75 7.77
N ALA A 33 14.02 5.70 7.41
CA ALA A 33 12.58 5.64 7.71
C ALA A 33 12.32 5.09 9.11
N ILE A 34 12.96 3.96 9.45
CA ILE A 34 12.74 3.26 10.73
C ILE A 34 13.67 3.80 11.83
N GLU A 35 14.79 4.41 11.44
CA GLU A 35 15.80 4.91 12.36
C GLU A 35 16.26 3.82 13.36
N HIS A 36 16.50 2.61 12.81
CA HIS A 36 16.97 1.48 13.62
C HIS A 36 18.48 1.55 13.77
N ALA A 37 18.94 1.57 15.01
CA ALA A 37 20.37 1.65 15.35
C ALA A 37 20.66 0.96 16.70
N ALA A 38 21.94 0.61 16.93
CA ALA A 38 22.37 0.12 18.23
C ALA A 38 21.96 1.09 19.37
N PRO A 39 21.64 0.59 20.57
CA PRO A 39 21.77 -0.80 21.02
C PRO A 39 20.52 -1.70 20.76
N HIS A 40 19.56 -1.25 19.94
CA HIS A 40 18.32 -1.98 19.73
C HIS A 40 18.54 -3.26 18.92
N ALA A 41 17.93 -4.35 19.37
CA ALA A 41 17.96 -5.64 18.70
C ALA A 41 17.03 -5.67 17.47
N ALA A 42 17.31 -6.60 16.57
CA ALA A 42 16.43 -6.91 15.44
C ALA A 42 16.08 -8.40 15.42
N LEU A 43 14.80 -8.70 15.16
CA LEU A 43 14.28 -10.04 14.95
C LEU A 43 13.61 -10.10 13.59
N ILE A 44 14.06 -11.00 12.71
CA ILE A 44 13.52 -11.25 11.40
C ILE A 44 12.79 -12.60 11.38
N VAL A 45 11.47 -12.58 11.27
CA VAL A 45 10.65 -13.77 11.08
C VAL A 45 10.31 -13.88 9.60
N HIS A 46 10.67 -15.01 8.99
CA HIS A 46 10.56 -15.21 7.56
C HIS A 46 10.07 -16.61 7.22
N ASP A 47 9.58 -16.81 6.02
CA ASP A 47 9.52 -18.10 5.36
C ASP A 47 10.41 -18.11 4.11
N THR A 48 10.60 -19.28 3.50
CA THR A 48 11.47 -19.46 2.33
C THR A 48 10.71 -19.96 1.10
N ARG A 49 9.37 -19.85 1.09
CA ARG A 49 8.48 -20.47 0.13
C ARG A 49 8.59 -19.89 -1.28
N THR A 50 9.01 -18.63 -1.40
CA THR A 50 9.17 -17.96 -2.72
C THR A 50 10.59 -17.45 -2.93
N ASP A 51 10.94 -17.21 -4.20
CA ASP A 51 12.22 -16.61 -4.58
C ASP A 51 12.38 -15.23 -3.94
N LEU A 52 11.31 -14.44 -3.92
CA LEU A 52 11.29 -13.10 -3.34
C LEU A 52 11.51 -13.13 -1.83
N ASN A 53 10.89 -14.08 -1.09
CA ASN A 53 11.13 -14.25 0.34
C ASN A 53 12.61 -14.54 0.63
N ARG A 54 13.20 -15.49 -0.12
CA ARG A 54 14.63 -15.84 0.05
C ARG A 54 15.56 -14.69 -0.25
N ALA A 55 15.27 -13.94 -1.34
CA ALA A 55 16.05 -12.77 -1.74
C ALA A 55 15.99 -11.65 -0.69
N LEU A 56 14.81 -11.33 -0.17
CA LEU A 56 14.64 -10.32 0.89
C LEU A 56 15.30 -10.77 2.20
N THR A 57 15.13 -12.02 2.59
CA THR A 57 15.77 -12.56 3.80
C THR A 57 17.29 -12.44 3.71
N GLU A 58 17.87 -12.73 2.54
CA GLU A 58 19.31 -12.55 2.32
C GLU A 58 19.70 -11.07 2.39
N ALA A 59 18.92 -10.16 1.82
CA ALA A 59 19.17 -8.72 1.91
C ALA A 59 19.20 -8.26 3.39
N TYR A 60 18.24 -8.71 4.21
CA TYR A 60 18.27 -8.42 5.65
C TYR A 60 19.47 -9.04 6.37
N ARG A 61 19.88 -10.27 6.02
CA ARG A 61 21.10 -10.90 6.60
C ARG A 61 22.34 -10.07 6.35
N ARG A 62 22.45 -9.45 5.17
CA ARG A 62 23.59 -8.59 4.82
C ARG A 62 23.55 -7.24 5.54
N VAL A 63 22.36 -6.69 5.79
CA VAL A 63 22.21 -5.36 6.42
C VAL A 63 22.27 -5.43 7.93
N VAL A 64 21.68 -6.44 8.55
CA VAL A 64 21.61 -6.65 10.01
C VAL A 64 22.11 -8.04 10.37
N PRO A 65 23.43 -8.31 10.22
CA PRO A 65 23.98 -9.66 10.40
C PRO A 65 23.87 -10.20 11.82
N ASP A 66 23.74 -9.31 12.81
CA ASP A 66 23.59 -9.67 14.22
C ASP A 66 22.13 -9.90 14.64
N ALA A 67 21.18 -9.76 13.71
CA ALA A 67 19.78 -10.02 13.99
C ALA A 67 19.50 -11.51 14.22
N GLU A 68 18.51 -11.81 15.06
CA GLU A 68 17.96 -13.16 15.18
C GLU A 68 17.06 -13.44 13.97
N PHE A 69 17.23 -14.61 13.32
CA PHE A 69 16.43 -15.05 12.17
C PHE A 69 15.64 -16.28 12.56
N ILE A 70 14.32 -16.22 12.41
CA ILE A 70 13.40 -17.34 12.68
C ILE A 70 12.69 -17.72 11.40
N ASP A 71 12.86 -18.98 10.98
CA ASP A 71 12.05 -19.56 9.93
C ASP A 71 10.69 -19.99 10.51
N PHE A 72 9.64 -19.31 10.07
CA PHE A 72 8.28 -19.51 10.56
C PHE A 72 7.75 -20.92 10.31
N ASP A 73 8.20 -21.57 9.22
CA ASP A 73 7.73 -22.90 8.84
C ASP A 73 8.39 -24.03 9.66
N SER A 74 9.56 -23.76 10.21
CA SER A 74 10.32 -24.73 11.03
C SER A 74 10.23 -24.47 12.53
N THR A 75 9.44 -23.45 12.94
CA THR A 75 9.35 -22.98 14.33
C THR A 75 7.91 -23.06 14.83
N THR A 76 7.70 -23.42 16.10
CA THR A 76 6.34 -23.46 16.66
C THR A 76 5.82 -22.05 17.00
N PRO A 77 4.48 -21.86 17.03
CA PRO A 77 3.89 -20.59 17.44
C PRO A 77 4.39 -20.10 18.81
N GLU A 78 4.56 -21.01 19.77
CA GLU A 78 5.04 -20.70 21.12
C GLU A 78 6.48 -20.17 21.10
N GLN A 79 7.33 -20.75 20.26
CA GLN A 79 8.71 -20.29 20.11
C GLN A 79 8.78 -18.90 19.47
N VAL A 80 7.94 -18.61 18.46
CA VAL A 80 7.84 -17.28 17.86
C VAL A 80 7.37 -16.27 18.90
N LEU A 81 6.32 -16.59 19.68
CA LEU A 81 5.83 -15.73 20.73
C LEU A 81 6.86 -15.52 21.84
N ALA A 82 7.64 -16.56 22.20
CA ALA A 82 8.72 -16.45 23.17
C ALA A 82 9.86 -15.53 22.64
N ALA A 83 10.15 -15.59 21.34
CA ALA A 83 11.12 -14.66 20.72
C ALA A 83 10.61 -13.23 20.78
N PHE A 84 9.35 -12.96 20.41
CA PHE A 84 8.78 -11.62 20.62
C PHE A 84 8.84 -11.18 22.08
N ALA A 85 8.60 -12.08 23.04
CA ALA A 85 8.58 -11.74 24.46
C ALA A 85 9.91 -11.22 25.00
N ARG A 86 11.04 -11.60 24.39
CA ARG A 86 12.39 -11.14 24.79
C ARG A 86 12.72 -9.72 24.36
N LEU A 87 11.98 -9.17 23.37
CA LEU A 87 12.24 -7.85 22.82
C LEU A 87 11.76 -6.72 23.74
N HIS A 88 12.43 -5.58 23.64
CA HIS A 88 12.16 -4.37 24.40
C HIS A 88 11.67 -3.24 23.50
N ALA A 89 11.06 -2.23 24.05
CA ALA A 89 10.63 -1.06 23.30
C ALA A 89 11.79 -0.44 22.50
N GLY A 90 11.55 -0.13 21.21
CA GLY A 90 12.56 0.35 20.28
C GLY A 90 13.23 -0.75 19.43
N ASP A 91 13.16 -2.03 19.85
CA ASP A 91 13.66 -3.13 19.04
C ASP A 91 12.82 -3.31 17.77
N LEU A 92 13.44 -3.89 16.74
CA LEU A 92 12.84 -4.07 15.42
C LEU A 92 12.35 -5.51 15.21
N VAL A 93 11.14 -5.64 14.69
CA VAL A 93 10.63 -6.90 14.14
C VAL A 93 10.36 -6.74 12.64
N VAL A 94 10.93 -7.63 11.83
CA VAL A 94 10.63 -7.71 10.40
C VAL A 94 9.91 -9.02 10.12
N LEU A 95 8.80 -8.94 9.39
CA LEU A 95 8.01 -10.09 8.96
C LEU A 95 8.10 -10.21 7.43
N ILE A 96 8.73 -11.27 6.94
CA ILE A 96 8.89 -11.56 5.49
C ILE A 96 7.98 -12.74 5.16
N GLN A 97 6.81 -12.45 4.59
CA GLN A 97 5.67 -13.36 4.56
C GLN A 97 5.26 -13.69 3.12
N SER A 98 5.38 -14.96 2.72
CA SER A 98 4.78 -15.42 1.46
C SER A 98 3.25 -15.34 1.50
N THR A 99 2.68 -15.73 2.63
CA THR A 99 1.28 -15.52 3.04
C THR A 99 1.27 -14.94 4.44
N SER A 100 0.16 -14.34 4.87
CA SER A 100 0.10 -13.73 6.22
C SER A 100 0.40 -14.76 7.31
N PHE A 101 1.38 -14.49 8.15
CA PHE A 101 1.64 -15.27 9.35
C PHE A 101 0.47 -15.15 10.33
N ARG A 102 0.07 -16.29 10.90
CA ARG A 102 -1.03 -16.33 11.86
C ARG A 102 -0.58 -17.04 13.13
N LEU A 103 -0.79 -16.39 14.26
CA LEU A 103 -0.50 -16.90 15.60
C LEU A 103 -1.81 -16.86 16.40
N GLU A 104 -2.78 -17.72 16.04
CA GLU A 104 -4.10 -17.83 16.69
C GLU A 104 -4.76 -16.46 16.95
N ALA A 105 -5.02 -16.12 18.23
CA ALA A 105 -5.61 -14.84 18.64
C ALA A 105 -4.60 -13.68 18.67
N PHE A 106 -3.30 -13.92 18.47
CA PHE A 106 -2.28 -12.89 18.53
C PHE A 106 -2.20 -12.10 17.22
N ARG A 107 -2.70 -10.88 17.25
CA ARG A 107 -2.63 -9.94 16.09
C ARG A 107 -1.24 -9.32 16.05
N ILE A 108 -0.30 -9.99 15.36
CA ILE A 108 1.16 -9.74 15.45
C ILE A 108 1.49 -8.25 15.45
N ARG A 109 1.23 -7.51 14.37
CA ARG A 109 1.59 -6.09 14.29
C ARG A 109 1.00 -5.25 15.42
N ILE A 110 -0.27 -5.47 15.75
CA ILE A 110 -0.95 -4.68 16.79
C ILE A 110 -0.32 -4.93 18.16
N GLU A 111 -0.04 -6.19 18.48
CA GLU A 111 0.53 -6.54 19.78
C GLU A 111 2.00 -6.08 19.91
N LEU A 112 2.76 -6.13 18.79
CA LEU A 112 4.13 -5.60 18.78
C LEU A 112 4.14 -4.07 18.95
N PHE A 113 3.25 -3.34 18.29
CA PHE A 113 3.12 -1.88 18.45
C PHE A 113 2.71 -1.49 19.88
N LYS A 114 1.79 -2.22 20.53
CA LYS A 114 1.44 -1.97 21.93
C LYS A 114 2.63 -2.06 22.88
N ARG A 115 3.66 -2.81 22.50
CA ARG A 115 4.91 -2.99 23.25
C ARG A 115 5.99 -1.98 22.88
N GLY A 116 5.69 -1.03 21.98
CA GLY A 116 6.63 -0.02 21.51
C GLY A 116 7.71 -0.56 20.58
N LEU A 117 7.48 -1.72 19.96
CA LEU A 117 8.40 -2.29 18.97
C LEU A 117 8.22 -1.60 17.63
N LYS A 118 9.31 -1.49 16.86
CA LYS A 118 9.28 -1.08 15.45
C LYS A 118 8.95 -2.30 14.61
N VAL A 119 8.09 -2.14 13.58
CA VAL A 119 7.62 -3.29 12.79
C VAL A 119 7.68 -3.00 11.31
N ILE A 120 8.29 -3.89 10.54
CA ILE A 120 8.22 -3.93 9.07
C ILE A 120 7.49 -5.20 8.65
N GLU A 121 6.45 -5.05 7.83
CA GLU A 121 5.76 -6.19 7.23
C GLU A 121 5.90 -6.19 5.71
N HIS A 122 6.53 -7.23 5.19
CA HIS A 122 6.48 -7.62 3.78
C HIS A 122 5.42 -8.73 3.65
N VAL A 123 4.25 -8.41 3.08
CA VAL A 123 3.10 -9.32 3.08
C VAL A 123 2.81 -9.89 1.70
N HIS A 124 2.21 -11.09 1.65
CA HIS A 124 1.67 -11.71 0.44
C HIS A 124 2.68 -11.84 -0.71
N LEU A 125 3.98 -12.03 -0.41
CA LEU A 125 5.04 -12.06 -1.41
C LEU A 125 4.86 -13.17 -2.45
N SER A 126 4.08 -14.23 -2.13
CA SER A 126 3.72 -15.28 -3.09
C SER A 126 2.85 -14.80 -4.26
N ARG A 127 2.20 -13.64 -4.11
CA ARG A 127 1.40 -13.04 -5.17
C ARG A 127 2.24 -12.28 -6.20
N MET A 128 3.54 -12.12 -5.96
CA MET A 128 4.45 -11.32 -6.78
C MET A 128 5.60 -12.18 -7.33
N PRO A 129 5.32 -13.18 -8.19
CA PRO A 129 6.36 -14.04 -8.77
C PRO A 129 7.14 -13.34 -9.89
N GLY A 130 8.35 -13.82 -10.16
CA GLY A 130 9.15 -13.40 -11.32
C GLY A 130 9.43 -11.90 -11.37
N GLU A 131 9.05 -11.25 -12.47
CA GLU A 131 9.28 -9.82 -12.71
C GLU A 131 8.55 -8.94 -11.67
N GLN A 132 7.41 -9.36 -11.19
CA GLN A 132 6.69 -8.63 -10.14
C GLN A 132 7.50 -8.54 -8.84
N GLY A 133 8.29 -9.57 -8.52
CA GLY A 133 9.24 -9.53 -7.41
C GLY A 133 10.33 -8.47 -7.60
N LEU A 134 10.75 -8.22 -8.85
CA LEU A 134 11.70 -7.14 -9.16
C LEU A 134 11.06 -5.76 -8.98
N HIS A 135 9.79 -5.61 -9.38
CA HIS A 135 9.01 -4.39 -9.13
C HIS A 135 8.87 -4.13 -7.64
N TYR A 136 8.59 -5.19 -6.85
CA TYR A 136 8.52 -5.08 -5.39
C TYR A 136 9.85 -4.65 -4.77
N ILE A 137 10.97 -5.27 -5.17
CA ILE A 137 12.31 -4.87 -4.69
C ILE A 137 12.61 -3.41 -5.02
N ALA A 138 12.28 -2.98 -6.24
CA ALA A 138 12.44 -1.58 -6.66
C ALA A 138 11.58 -0.62 -5.84
N SER A 139 10.37 -1.06 -5.43
CA SER A 139 9.45 -0.24 -4.65
C SER A 139 9.89 0.02 -3.21
N LEU A 140 10.87 -0.75 -2.71
CA LEU A 140 11.47 -0.54 -1.39
C LEU A 140 12.48 0.61 -1.35
N ALA A 141 12.83 1.20 -2.50
CA ALA A 141 13.70 2.37 -2.55
C ALA A 141 13.08 3.55 -1.79
N TYR A 142 13.81 4.10 -0.83
CA TYR A 142 13.31 5.17 0.02
C TYR A 142 14.12 6.47 -0.18
N ASP A 143 13.46 7.46 -0.78
CA ASP A 143 13.96 8.83 -0.92
C ASP A 143 13.18 9.74 0.05
N PRO A 144 13.74 10.08 1.23
CA PRO A 144 13.02 10.87 2.24
C PRO A 144 12.65 12.26 1.74
N ALA A 145 13.47 12.88 0.88
CA ALA A 145 13.17 14.18 0.33
C ALA A 145 11.91 14.15 -0.53
N TYR A 146 11.75 13.09 -1.33
CA TYR A 146 10.55 12.89 -2.13
C TYR A 146 9.37 12.43 -1.27
N TYR A 147 9.47 11.32 -0.54
CA TYR A 147 8.33 10.76 0.18
C TYR A 147 7.81 11.68 1.27
N ARG A 148 8.69 12.20 2.12
CA ARG A 148 8.29 13.15 3.18
C ARG A 148 7.85 14.49 2.60
N GLY A 149 8.61 15.04 1.63
CA GLY A 149 8.30 16.33 1.01
C GLY A 149 6.96 16.32 0.28
N VAL A 150 6.75 15.37 -0.64
CA VAL A 150 5.49 15.26 -1.38
C VAL A 150 4.34 14.87 -0.46
N GLY A 151 4.55 13.93 0.47
CA GLY A 151 3.49 13.46 1.37
C GLY A 151 2.98 14.56 2.30
N HIS A 152 3.86 15.32 2.93
CA HIS A 152 3.45 16.47 3.75
C HIS A 152 2.80 17.58 2.92
N ALA A 153 3.31 17.84 1.71
CA ALA A 153 2.72 18.80 0.80
C ALA A 153 1.31 18.40 0.34
N LEU A 154 1.09 17.10 0.05
CA LEU A 154 -0.24 16.53 -0.22
C LEU A 154 -1.17 16.71 0.98
N LYS A 155 -0.75 16.25 2.16
CA LYS A 155 -1.56 16.37 3.37
C LYS A 155 -1.97 17.81 3.65
N ALA A 156 -1.04 18.77 3.57
CA ALA A 156 -1.33 20.17 3.82
C ALA A 156 -2.37 20.74 2.83
N ARG A 157 -2.38 20.27 1.57
CA ARG A 157 -3.38 20.68 0.58
C ARG A 157 -4.71 19.99 0.79
N ILE A 158 -4.72 18.70 1.03
CA ILE A 158 -5.94 17.92 1.29
C ILE A 158 -6.67 18.47 2.52
N ASP A 159 -5.95 18.72 3.62
CA ASP A 159 -6.54 19.13 4.89
C ASP A 159 -7.22 20.52 4.82
N ARG A 160 -6.83 21.38 3.86
CA ARG A 160 -7.44 22.72 3.64
C ARG A 160 -8.41 22.78 2.48
N ALA A 161 -8.35 21.84 1.54
CA ALA A 161 -9.16 21.85 0.33
C ALA A 161 -10.66 21.79 0.63
N GLN A 162 -11.45 22.57 -0.12
CA GLN A 162 -12.89 22.59 -0.02
C GLN A 162 -13.54 21.64 -1.03
N HIS A 163 -12.85 21.34 -2.12
CA HIS A 163 -13.28 20.36 -3.13
C HIS A 163 -12.08 19.74 -3.85
N GLY A 164 -12.32 18.68 -4.60
CA GLY A 164 -11.30 18.01 -5.41
C GLY A 164 -11.88 17.44 -6.68
N VAL A 165 -11.02 17.22 -7.67
CA VAL A 165 -11.40 16.59 -8.94
C VAL A 165 -10.32 15.59 -9.35
N VAL A 166 -10.75 14.37 -9.66
CA VAL A 166 -9.94 13.38 -10.39
C VAL A 166 -10.37 13.40 -11.85
N ASP A 167 -9.49 13.87 -12.72
CA ASP A 167 -9.68 13.83 -14.16
C ASP A 167 -9.08 12.52 -14.69
N SER A 168 -9.94 11.66 -15.22
CA SER A 168 -9.62 10.32 -15.72
C SER A 168 -9.47 10.28 -17.24
N GLY A 169 -9.50 11.44 -17.90
CA GLY A 169 -9.50 11.53 -19.36
C GLY A 169 -10.82 11.13 -20.00
N ASP A 170 -10.91 11.35 -21.32
CA ASP A 170 -12.11 11.06 -22.14
C ASP A 170 -13.40 11.67 -21.58
N GLY A 171 -13.28 12.83 -20.92
CA GLY A 171 -14.39 13.53 -20.30
C GLY A 171 -14.89 12.92 -18.96
N ALA A 172 -14.23 11.88 -18.47
CA ALA A 172 -14.56 11.29 -17.18
C ALA A 172 -13.90 12.08 -16.05
N ARG A 173 -14.73 12.74 -15.23
CA ARG A 173 -14.31 13.52 -14.07
C ARG A 173 -15.10 13.11 -12.85
N LEU A 174 -14.40 12.78 -11.77
CA LEU A 174 -15.00 12.52 -10.46
C LEU A 174 -14.78 13.74 -9.58
N VAL A 175 -15.86 14.31 -9.09
CA VAL A 175 -15.85 15.54 -8.29
C VAL A 175 -16.15 15.21 -6.84
N PHE A 176 -15.32 15.64 -5.94
CA PHE A 176 -15.49 15.63 -4.49
C PHE A 176 -15.92 17.06 -4.08
N GLY A 177 -17.22 17.28 -3.91
CA GLY A 177 -17.83 18.58 -3.68
C GLY A 177 -17.88 19.01 -2.21
N SER A 178 -17.08 18.41 -1.34
CA SER A 178 -16.96 18.77 0.07
C SER A 178 -15.50 18.78 0.52
N PRO A 179 -15.18 19.42 1.67
CA PRO A 179 -13.88 19.24 2.31
C PRO A 179 -13.58 17.77 2.59
N PHE A 180 -12.31 17.49 2.83
CA PHE A 180 -11.82 16.13 3.12
C PHE A 180 -11.61 15.91 4.62
N GLU A 181 -11.64 14.66 5.03
CA GLU A 181 -11.14 14.24 6.34
C GLU A 181 -9.63 14.49 6.42
N SER A 182 -9.09 14.66 7.64
CA SER A 182 -7.64 14.88 7.79
C SER A 182 -6.85 13.72 7.23
N ALA A 183 -6.03 13.98 6.22
CA ALA A 183 -5.28 12.98 5.50
C ALA A 183 -4.32 12.19 6.39
N LYS A 184 -4.14 10.90 6.09
CA LYS A 184 -3.21 9.99 6.76
C LYS A 184 -2.01 9.75 5.85
N LEU A 185 -0.88 9.52 6.48
CA LEU A 185 0.42 9.39 5.82
C LEU A 185 1.02 8.00 6.04
N ASN A 186 1.51 7.40 4.98
CA ASN A 186 2.38 6.23 4.97
C ASN A 186 3.63 6.55 4.13
N ILE A 187 4.50 7.41 4.64
CA ILE A 187 5.59 8.06 3.91
C ILE A 187 6.97 7.86 4.56
N GLY A 188 7.06 6.98 5.56
CA GLY A 188 8.32 6.74 6.30
C GLY A 188 8.74 7.91 7.20
N ASP A 189 7.81 8.77 7.56
CA ASP A 189 7.96 9.77 8.62
C ASP A 189 7.09 9.35 9.79
N TYR A 190 7.72 8.87 10.85
CA TYR A 190 7.05 8.40 12.05
C TYR A 190 7.23 9.37 13.22
N SER A 191 7.72 10.59 12.96
CA SER A 191 7.91 11.62 13.99
C SER A 191 6.60 11.90 14.73
N GLY A 192 6.66 11.83 16.06
CA GLY A 192 5.49 12.01 16.91
C GLY A 192 4.48 10.83 16.90
N MET A 193 4.79 9.72 16.25
CA MET A 193 3.96 8.52 16.25
C MET A 193 4.43 7.50 17.29
N ASN A 194 3.48 6.81 17.94
CA ASN A 194 3.79 5.68 18.83
C ASN A 194 4.12 4.41 18.04
N ASN A 195 3.55 4.26 16.84
CA ASN A 195 3.73 3.09 15.98
C ASN A 195 4.75 3.44 14.89
N ILE A 196 5.93 2.83 14.94
CA ILE A 196 7.00 3.04 13.97
C ILE A 196 7.03 1.87 12.99
N GLY A 197 6.81 2.14 11.72
CA GLY A 197 6.75 1.13 10.66
C GLY A 197 5.32 0.75 10.28
N GLY A 198 5.16 -0.46 9.74
CA GLY A 198 3.90 -1.00 9.23
C GLY A 198 4.12 -1.85 8.01
N GLN A 199 3.14 -1.90 7.12
CA GLN A 199 3.23 -2.63 5.87
C GLN A 199 4.06 -1.85 4.84
N PHE A 200 4.95 -2.55 4.18
CA PHE A 200 5.81 -2.04 3.10
C PHE A 200 5.35 -2.58 1.74
N PRO A 201 5.64 -1.85 0.64
CA PRO A 201 6.41 -0.62 0.52
C PRO A 201 5.68 0.62 1.03
N LEU A 202 6.43 1.72 1.15
CA LEU A 202 5.93 3.04 1.54
C LEU A 202 5.44 3.83 0.32
N GLY A 203 4.72 4.92 0.57
CA GLY A 203 4.36 5.89 -0.45
C GLY A 203 2.88 6.04 -0.69
N GLU A 204 2.14 6.45 0.35
CA GLU A 204 0.71 6.69 0.25
C GLU A 204 0.28 7.83 1.16
N VAL A 205 -0.63 8.63 0.66
CA VAL A 205 -1.46 9.57 1.43
C VAL A 205 -2.90 9.25 1.11
N PHE A 206 -3.76 9.13 2.12
CA PHE A 206 -5.16 8.85 1.87
C PHE A 206 -6.10 9.69 2.72
N THR A 207 -7.30 9.89 2.22
CA THR A 207 -8.37 10.64 2.86
C THR A 207 -9.73 10.11 2.44
N GLU A 208 -10.77 10.80 2.86
CA GLU A 208 -12.16 10.54 2.51
C GLU A 208 -12.92 11.89 2.46
N ALA A 209 -13.92 12.02 1.61
CA ALA A 209 -14.80 13.20 1.66
C ALA A 209 -15.50 13.29 3.02
N ARG A 210 -15.60 14.47 3.60
CA ARG A 210 -16.39 14.66 4.85
C ARG A 210 -17.85 14.36 4.60
N ASP A 211 -18.39 14.86 3.50
CA ASP A 211 -19.71 14.51 3.00
C ASP A 211 -19.56 13.56 1.79
N LEU A 212 -19.81 12.28 2.01
CA LEU A 212 -19.74 11.29 0.93
C LEU A 212 -20.78 11.56 -0.17
N GLU A 213 -21.95 12.12 0.17
CA GLU A 213 -23.00 12.40 -0.81
C GLU A 213 -22.66 13.57 -1.75
N ALA A 214 -21.61 14.34 -1.42
CA ALA A 214 -21.07 15.37 -2.30
C ALA A 214 -20.13 14.80 -3.40
N VAL A 215 -19.91 13.46 -3.45
CA VAL A 215 -19.06 12.84 -4.47
C VAL A 215 -19.92 12.42 -5.66
N ASN A 216 -19.62 13.00 -6.84
CA ASN A 216 -20.42 12.79 -8.05
C ASN A 216 -19.53 12.77 -9.31
N GLY A 217 -19.98 12.09 -10.35
CA GLY A 217 -19.35 12.10 -11.66
C GLY A 217 -18.94 10.74 -12.17
N ARG A 218 -17.83 10.71 -12.90
CA ARG A 218 -17.38 9.51 -13.64
C ARG A 218 -15.88 9.32 -13.42
N VAL A 219 -15.44 8.07 -13.30
CA VAL A 219 -14.02 7.73 -13.18
C VAL A 219 -13.72 6.44 -13.93
N ARG A 220 -12.62 6.41 -14.68
CA ARG A 220 -12.17 5.27 -15.45
C ARG A 220 -11.22 4.43 -14.61
N ILE A 221 -11.52 3.15 -14.47
CA ILE A 221 -10.77 2.18 -13.66
C ILE A 221 -10.03 1.23 -14.58
N PHE A 222 -8.70 1.17 -14.48
CA PHE A 222 -7.86 0.30 -15.30
C PHE A 222 -7.43 -0.99 -14.58
N VAL A 223 -7.53 -1.03 -13.26
CA VAL A 223 -7.27 -2.19 -12.40
C VAL A 223 -8.19 -2.15 -11.20
N PHE A 224 -8.64 -3.29 -10.74
CA PHE A 224 -9.44 -3.39 -9.54
C PHE A 224 -9.15 -4.69 -8.77
N GLY A 225 -9.25 -4.62 -7.45
CA GLY A 225 -9.38 -5.79 -6.59
C GLY A 225 -10.79 -6.35 -6.66
N ASP A 226 -10.95 -7.64 -6.36
CA ASP A 226 -12.26 -8.20 -6.10
C ASP A 226 -12.47 -8.42 -4.59
N THR A 227 -13.64 -8.98 -4.23
CA THR A 227 -13.96 -9.29 -2.83
C THR A 227 -13.10 -10.39 -2.21
N ASN A 228 -12.26 -11.06 -3.00
CA ASN A 228 -11.27 -12.06 -2.58
C ASN A 228 -9.83 -11.53 -2.66
N PHE A 229 -9.66 -10.23 -2.93
CA PHE A 229 -8.37 -9.56 -3.11
C PHE A 229 -7.59 -10.03 -4.35
N LEU A 230 -8.26 -10.59 -5.36
CA LEU A 230 -7.67 -10.90 -6.65
C LEU A 230 -7.58 -9.63 -7.49
N VAL A 231 -6.46 -9.44 -8.16
CA VAL A 231 -6.24 -8.30 -9.05
C VAL A 231 -6.83 -8.63 -10.42
N ASN A 232 -7.62 -7.69 -10.95
CA ASN A 232 -8.26 -7.79 -12.25
C ASN A 232 -7.85 -6.60 -13.12
N GLN A 233 -7.39 -6.88 -14.33
CA GLN A 233 -7.02 -5.86 -15.31
C GLN A 233 -7.89 -5.97 -16.55
N PRO A 234 -8.94 -5.13 -16.69
CA PRO A 234 -9.79 -5.12 -17.87
C PRO A 234 -9.01 -4.61 -19.10
N ALA A 235 -9.27 -5.19 -20.27
CA ALA A 235 -8.64 -4.77 -21.53
C ALA A 235 -8.97 -3.30 -21.91
N THR A 236 -10.16 -2.84 -21.53
CA THR A 236 -10.61 -1.46 -21.63
C THR A 236 -11.02 -0.97 -20.25
N PRO A 237 -10.61 0.22 -19.83
CA PRO A 237 -10.99 0.73 -18.51
C PRO A 237 -12.51 0.73 -18.30
N VAL A 238 -12.93 0.26 -17.14
CA VAL A 238 -14.33 0.34 -16.69
C VAL A 238 -14.61 1.78 -16.25
N THR A 239 -15.70 2.38 -16.72
CA THR A 239 -16.09 3.72 -16.27
C THR A 239 -17.17 3.62 -15.21
N LEU A 240 -16.82 3.95 -13.96
CA LEU A 240 -17.79 4.07 -12.88
C LEU A 240 -18.62 5.34 -13.03
N ILE A 241 -19.91 5.22 -12.74
CA ILE A 241 -20.85 6.33 -12.60
C ILE A 241 -21.18 6.45 -11.11
N VAL A 242 -20.85 7.61 -10.55
CA VAL A 242 -21.04 7.89 -9.12
C VAL A 242 -22.04 9.02 -8.93
N GLU A 243 -23.07 8.76 -8.14
CA GLU A 243 -24.08 9.74 -7.74
C GLU A 243 -24.23 9.71 -6.22
N LYS A 244 -24.10 10.87 -5.59
CA LYS A 244 -24.18 11.01 -4.13
C LYS A 244 -23.32 9.98 -3.38
N GLY A 245 -22.08 9.79 -3.85
CA GLY A 245 -21.12 8.89 -3.24
C GLY A 245 -21.36 7.39 -3.48
N ARG A 246 -22.36 7.04 -4.30
CA ARG A 246 -22.71 5.65 -4.60
C ARG A 246 -22.42 5.30 -6.04
N VAL A 247 -21.89 4.12 -6.27
CA VAL A 247 -21.75 3.57 -7.63
C VAL A 247 -23.12 3.15 -8.11
N VAL A 248 -23.70 3.95 -9.02
CA VAL A 248 -25.05 3.70 -9.59
C VAL A 248 -24.97 2.91 -10.89
N GLY A 249 -23.82 2.91 -11.58
CA GLY A 249 -23.60 2.19 -12.83
C GLY A 249 -22.13 2.03 -13.16
N ALA A 250 -21.87 1.21 -14.17
CA ALA A 250 -20.56 1.02 -14.76
C ALA A 250 -20.70 0.81 -16.27
N GLU A 251 -19.85 1.47 -17.06
CA GLU A 251 -19.76 1.27 -18.51
C GLU A 251 -18.50 0.45 -18.82
N ASN A 252 -18.54 -0.39 -19.83
CA ASN A 252 -17.48 -1.32 -20.21
C ASN A 252 -17.07 -2.26 -19.07
N ALA A 253 -18.01 -2.57 -18.17
CA ALA A 253 -17.75 -3.47 -17.06
C ALA A 253 -17.48 -4.90 -17.55
N THR A 254 -16.52 -5.56 -16.93
CA THR A 254 -16.31 -7.01 -17.13
C THR A 254 -17.25 -7.81 -16.23
N PRO A 255 -17.49 -9.09 -16.54
CA PRO A 255 -18.29 -9.95 -15.66
C PRO A 255 -17.76 -10.00 -14.21
N GLU A 256 -16.45 -9.97 -14.02
CA GLU A 256 -15.80 -9.96 -12.70
C GLU A 256 -16.12 -8.66 -11.95
N PHE A 257 -16.11 -7.52 -12.66
CA PHE A 257 -16.44 -6.21 -12.09
C PHE A 257 -17.91 -6.13 -11.66
N ASP A 258 -18.82 -6.57 -12.55
CA ASP A 258 -20.25 -6.62 -12.24
C ASP A 258 -20.56 -7.56 -11.07
N ASN A 259 -19.88 -8.72 -11.02
CA ASN A 259 -20.02 -9.67 -9.92
C ASN A 259 -19.53 -9.06 -8.59
N MET A 260 -18.39 -8.36 -8.58
CA MET A 260 -17.87 -7.65 -7.41
C MET A 260 -18.90 -6.62 -6.89
N LEU A 261 -19.44 -5.78 -7.76
CA LEU A 261 -20.47 -4.80 -7.38
C LEU A 261 -21.76 -5.49 -6.86
N ALA A 262 -22.17 -6.59 -7.50
CA ALA A 262 -23.34 -7.36 -7.07
C ALA A 262 -23.17 -7.96 -5.68
N ILE A 263 -21.99 -8.52 -5.37
CA ILE A 263 -21.66 -9.06 -4.04
C ILE A 263 -21.73 -7.96 -2.98
N ILE A 264 -21.12 -6.80 -3.23
CA ILE A 264 -21.15 -5.68 -2.28
C ILE A 264 -22.59 -5.24 -2.05
N ARG A 265 -23.39 -5.04 -3.12
CA ARG A 265 -24.81 -4.65 -3.01
C ARG A 265 -25.64 -5.67 -2.23
N ALA A 266 -25.42 -6.96 -2.46
CA ALA A 266 -26.15 -8.02 -1.76
C ALA A 266 -25.94 -7.99 -0.24
N HIS A 267 -24.78 -7.56 0.22
CA HIS A 267 -24.44 -7.55 1.64
C HIS A 267 -24.59 -6.18 2.32
N GLU A 268 -24.36 -5.10 1.60
CA GLU A 268 -24.31 -3.74 2.15
C GLU A 268 -25.46 -2.85 1.64
N GLY A 269 -26.24 -3.35 0.68
CA GLY A 269 -27.37 -2.62 0.06
C GLY A 269 -26.92 -1.69 -1.06
N GLU A 270 -25.90 -0.89 -0.84
CA GLU A 270 -25.35 0.08 -1.79
C GLU A 270 -23.82 -0.11 -1.92
N VAL A 271 -23.26 0.33 -3.03
CA VAL A 271 -21.80 0.36 -3.21
C VAL A 271 -21.34 1.79 -3.00
N TRP A 272 -20.74 2.06 -1.86
CA TRP A 272 -20.19 3.37 -1.53
C TRP A 272 -18.78 3.52 -2.08
N LEU A 273 -18.46 4.71 -2.57
CA LEU A 273 -17.10 5.15 -2.83
C LEU A 273 -16.60 5.87 -1.58
N ARG A 274 -15.60 5.31 -0.92
CA ARG A 274 -15.12 5.79 0.36
C ARG A 274 -13.77 6.48 0.27
N GLU A 275 -12.70 5.74 0.14
CA GLU A 275 -11.35 6.25 0.16
C GLU A 275 -10.97 6.98 -1.11
N LEU A 276 -10.19 8.03 -0.96
CA LEU A 276 -9.41 8.69 -1.99
C LEU A 276 -7.94 8.57 -1.61
N GLY A 277 -7.23 7.66 -2.28
CA GLY A 277 -5.82 7.38 -2.04
C GLY A 277 -4.92 8.01 -3.11
N PHE A 278 -3.82 8.58 -2.65
CA PHE A 278 -2.78 9.26 -3.43
C PHE A 278 -1.51 8.43 -3.32
N GLY A 279 -1.32 7.49 -4.25
CA GLY A 279 -0.10 6.68 -4.30
C GLY A 279 1.08 7.49 -4.80
N MET A 280 2.25 7.22 -4.23
CA MET A 280 3.46 8.02 -4.50
C MET A 280 4.64 7.18 -4.95
N ASN A 281 4.53 5.84 -4.91
CA ASN A 281 5.64 4.95 -5.22
C ASN A 281 5.86 4.85 -6.74
N ARG A 282 6.96 5.46 -7.21
CA ARG A 282 7.32 5.55 -8.64
C ARG A 282 7.80 4.23 -9.25
N ALA A 283 8.03 3.19 -8.45
CA ALA A 283 8.37 1.86 -8.96
C ALA A 283 7.17 1.16 -9.60
N PHE A 284 5.96 1.51 -9.17
CA PHE A 284 4.72 0.99 -9.75
C PHE A 284 4.13 1.94 -10.78
N SER A 285 3.58 1.37 -11.84
CA SER A 285 2.87 2.08 -12.90
C SER A 285 1.84 1.14 -13.53
N ARG A 286 1.11 1.61 -14.56
CA ARG A 286 0.18 0.77 -15.32
C ARG A 286 0.86 -0.42 -16.02
N GLU A 287 2.14 -0.30 -16.35
CA GLU A 287 2.97 -1.33 -16.99
C GLU A 287 3.75 -2.17 -15.97
N ARG A 288 3.99 -1.61 -14.79
CA ARG A 288 4.73 -2.27 -13.70
C ARG A 288 3.80 -2.57 -12.53
N MET A 289 2.93 -3.53 -12.78
CA MET A 289 1.93 -3.99 -11.82
C MET A 289 2.46 -5.11 -10.93
N VAL A 290 1.77 -5.33 -9.82
CA VAL A 290 1.93 -6.51 -8.96
C VAL A 290 0.55 -7.05 -8.59
N ASP A 291 0.46 -8.38 -8.41
CA ASP A 291 -0.81 -9.07 -8.15
C ASP A 291 -1.19 -9.10 -6.65
N ASP A 292 -0.61 -8.22 -5.85
CA ASP A 292 -1.07 -7.94 -4.50
C ASP A 292 -1.67 -6.54 -4.45
N ILE A 293 -3.00 -6.47 -4.32
CA ILE A 293 -3.75 -5.22 -4.40
C ILE A 293 -3.31 -4.22 -3.33
N GLY A 294 -3.08 -4.69 -2.09
CA GLY A 294 -2.66 -3.84 -0.98
C GLY A 294 -1.21 -3.33 -1.09
N THR A 295 -0.36 -3.99 -1.89
CA THR A 295 0.96 -3.46 -2.28
C THR A 295 0.83 -2.44 -3.40
N TYR A 296 -0.04 -2.72 -4.38
CA TYR A 296 -0.21 -1.87 -5.56
C TYR A 296 -0.89 -0.53 -5.26
N GLU A 297 -1.62 -0.38 -4.16
CA GLU A 297 -2.22 0.89 -3.74
C GLU A 297 -1.21 2.03 -3.56
N ARG A 298 0.11 1.73 -3.47
CA ARG A 298 1.19 2.73 -3.47
C ARG A 298 1.53 3.26 -4.87
N MET A 299 0.96 2.70 -5.95
CA MET A 299 1.21 3.15 -7.33
C MET A 299 1.02 4.66 -7.48
N CYS A 300 1.97 5.33 -8.15
CA CYS A 300 1.91 6.78 -8.35
C CYS A 300 0.67 7.16 -9.18
N GLY A 301 -0.33 7.72 -8.51
CA GLY A 301 -1.65 8.03 -9.06
C GLY A 301 -2.75 7.95 -8.01
N ILE A 302 -3.98 7.78 -8.48
CA ILE A 302 -5.17 7.70 -7.63
C ILE A 302 -5.69 6.27 -7.56
N HIS A 303 -5.96 5.83 -6.35
CA HIS A 303 -6.85 4.71 -6.10
C HIS A 303 -8.05 5.16 -5.26
N LEU A 304 -9.12 4.39 -5.32
CA LEU A 304 -10.36 4.61 -4.62
C LEU A 304 -10.77 3.31 -3.94
N SER A 305 -11.54 3.36 -2.86
CA SER A 305 -12.12 2.14 -2.31
C SER A 305 -13.63 2.10 -2.47
N LEU A 306 -14.14 0.91 -2.78
CA LEU A 306 -15.57 0.59 -2.89
C LEU A 306 -16.04 -0.25 -1.71
N GLY A 307 -17.23 0.05 -1.20
CA GLY A 307 -17.84 -0.62 -0.04
C GLY A 307 -17.90 0.26 1.20
N ALA A 308 -18.64 -0.17 2.21
CA ALA A 308 -18.90 0.63 3.41
C ALA A 308 -17.76 0.61 4.44
N LYS A 309 -16.85 -0.36 4.35
CA LYS A 309 -15.77 -0.55 5.34
C LYS A 309 -14.64 0.44 5.15
N HIS A 310 -14.33 1.19 6.19
CA HIS A 310 -13.12 2.00 6.28
C HIS A 310 -12.49 1.86 7.66
N GLY A 311 -11.16 1.65 7.71
CA GLY A 311 -10.45 1.37 8.96
C GLY A 311 -10.23 2.59 9.86
N VAL A 312 -10.17 3.78 9.25
CA VAL A 312 -9.75 5.03 9.91
C VAL A 312 -10.91 5.99 10.11
N TYR A 313 -11.73 6.24 9.06
CA TYR A 313 -12.78 7.24 9.11
C TYR A 313 -14.13 6.61 9.43
N ALA A 314 -14.66 6.94 10.61
CA ALA A 314 -16.01 6.54 11.01
C ALA A 314 -17.04 7.54 10.45
N LYS A 315 -18.10 7.02 9.84
CA LYS A 315 -19.22 7.83 9.34
C LYS A 315 -20.52 7.36 9.99
N PRO A 316 -21.44 8.27 10.37
CA PRO A 316 -22.64 7.95 11.12
C PRO A 316 -23.61 7.02 10.38
N GLN A 317 -23.60 7.04 9.04
CA GLN A 317 -24.43 6.18 8.19
C GLN A 317 -23.96 4.72 8.16
N PHE A 318 -22.74 4.41 8.58
CA PHE A 318 -22.20 3.04 8.57
C PHE A 318 -22.09 2.46 9.97
N LYS A 319 -22.76 1.35 10.19
CA LYS A 319 -22.53 0.55 11.41
C LYS A 319 -21.38 -0.41 11.14
N ARG A 320 -20.37 -0.40 12.01
CA ARG A 320 -19.16 -1.22 11.86
C ARG A 320 -19.42 -2.71 11.62
N LYS A 321 -20.51 -3.25 12.18
CA LYS A 321 -20.90 -4.66 12.02
C LYS A 321 -21.43 -4.98 10.62
N ASP A 322 -21.95 -3.99 9.90
CA ASP A 322 -22.60 -4.14 8.60
C ASP A 322 -21.64 -3.77 7.46
N ALA A 323 -20.58 -3.02 7.75
CA ALA A 323 -19.53 -2.65 6.80
C ALA A 323 -18.55 -3.82 6.61
N ARG A 324 -18.58 -4.47 5.46
CA ARG A 324 -17.82 -5.70 5.17
C ARG A 324 -16.69 -5.50 4.18
N TYR A 325 -16.94 -4.69 3.15
CA TYR A 325 -16.06 -4.58 2.00
C TYR A 325 -15.28 -3.28 1.97
N HIS A 326 -14.03 -3.41 1.61
CA HIS A 326 -13.10 -2.37 1.19
C HIS A 326 -12.37 -2.95 -0.01
N VAL A 327 -12.72 -2.51 -1.19
CA VAL A 327 -12.19 -3.03 -2.45
C VAL A 327 -11.52 -1.90 -3.19
N ASP A 328 -10.21 -2.01 -3.40
CA ASP A 328 -9.43 -0.98 -4.07
C ASP A 328 -9.60 -1.06 -5.57
N VAL A 329 -9.81 0.09 -6.19
CA VAL A 329 -9.93 0.29 -7.62
C VAL A 329 -9.01 1.44 -8.05
N PHE A 330 -8.31 1.29 -9.18
CA PHE A 330 -7.26 2.20 -9.61
C PHE A 330 -7.71 3.04 -10.79
N ALA A 331 -7.72 4.35 -10.58
CA ALA A 331 -8.16 5.29 -11.58
C ALA A 331 -7.11 5.52 -12.67
N VAL A 332 -7.53 5.56 -13.92
CA VAL A 332 -6.77 6.26 -14.94
C VAL A 332 -6.65 7.71 -14.45
N THR A 333 -5.45 8.17 -14.14
CA THR A 333 -5.23 9.50 -13.56
C THR A 333 -4.48 10.37 -14.57
N GLU A 334 -5.16 11.29 -15.22
CA GLU A 334 -4.53 12.27 -16.11
C GLU A 334 -4.18 13.55 -15.35
N ALA A 335 -5.10 14.01 -14.51
CA ALA A 335 -4.86 15.14 -13.62
C ALA A 335 -5.64 15.00 -12.32
N VAL A 336 -5.13 15.62 -11.26
CA VAL A 336 -5.84 15.80 -9.98
C VAL A 336 -5.80 17.26 -9.60
N TYR A 337 -6.93 17.76 -9.16
CA TYR A 337 -7.09 19.12 -8.67
C TYR A 337 -7.59 19.13 -7.23
N LEU A 338 -7.01 19.99 -6.39
CA LEU A 338 -7.56 20.37 -5.09
C LEU A 338 -7.83 21.87 -5.14
N ASP A 339 -9.08 22.26 -4.97
CA ASP A 339 -9.59 23.58 -5.30
C ASP A 339 -9.18 23.93 -6.76
N ASP A 340 -8.47 25.05 -6.97
CA ASP A 340 -7.99 25.48 -8.29
C ASP A 340 -6.57 25.01 -8.61
N GLU A 341 -5.88 24.34 -7.67
CA GLU A 341 -4.49 23.88 -7.84
C GLU A 341 -4.45 22.50 -8.52
N ARG A 342 -3.78 22.40 -9.68
CA ARG A 342 -3.46 21.11 -10.30
C ARG A 342 -2.27 20.50 -9.59
N ILE A 343 -2.50 19.44 -8.83
CA ILE A 343 -1.50 18.78 -8.00
C ILE A 343 -0.87 17.54 -8.61
N TYR A 344 -1.48 16.96 -9.67
CA TYR A 344 -0.95 15.81 -10.41
C TYR A 344 -1.16 16.00 -11.90
N GLN A 345 -0.16 15.64 -12.68
CA GLN A 345 -0.20 15.64 -14.13
C GLN A 345 0.94 14.79 -14.72
N ASP A 346 0.70 14.14 -15.86
CA ASP A 346 1.70 13.38 -16.63
C ASP A 346 2.45 12.36 -15.75
N GLY A 347 1.71 11.59 -14.95
CA GLY A 347 2.27 10.51 -14.13
C GLY A 347 3.06 10.99 -12.89
N ALA A 348 2.99 12.27 -12.53
CA ALA A 348 3.78 12.82 -11.42
C ALA A 348 3.02 13.86 -10.57
N TRP A 349 3.32 13.87 -9.28
CA TRP A 349 2.88 14.92 -8.36
C TRP A 349 3.60 16.23 -8.67
N ARG A 350 2.85 17.32 -8.83
CA ARG A 350 3.30 18.68 -9.17
C ARG A 350 3.13 19.60 -7.97
N LEU A 351 3.95 19.39 -6.95
CA LEU A 351 3.83 20.07 -5.68
C LEU A 351 5.12 20.82 -5.36
N ASP A 352 4.97 22.06 -4.89
CA ASP A 352 6.08 22.75 -4.25
C ASP A 352 6.31 22.16 -2.85
N THR A 353 7.45 21.49 -2.69
CA THR A 353 7.88 20.85 -1.45
C THR A 353 8.75 21.75 -0.58
N THR A 354 9.04 22.98 -1.03
CA THR A 354 9.93 23.91 -0.31
C THR A 354 9.23 24.68 0.82
N GLN A 355 7.89 24.67 0.86
CA GLN A 355 7.16 25.26 1.96
C GLN A 355 7.30 24.40 3.22
N LYS A 356 8.16 24.82 4.15
CA LYS A 356 8.15 24.28 5.52
C LYS A 356 6.78 24.56 6.10
N THR A 357 6.05 23.50 6.45
CA THR A 357 4.86 23.61 7.31
C THR A 357 5.30 24.19 8.63
N GLY A 358 4.89 25.45 8.90
CA GLY A 358 5.10 26.15 10.17
C GLY A 358 4.29 25.52 11.28
#